data_86571f02ee7bfd61d5800d4650bc3cbd
#
_entry.id   86571f02ee7bfd61d5800d4650bc3cbd
#
_cell.length_a   1.000
_cell.length_b   1.000
_cell.length_c   1.000
_cell.angle_alpha   90.00
_cell.angle_beta   90.00
_cell.angle_gamma   90.00
#
_symmetry.space_group_name_H-M   'P 1'
#
loop_
_entity.id
_entity.type
_entity.pdbx_description
1 polymer ?
#
loop_
_entity_poly.entity_id
_entity_poly.type
_entity_poly.pdbx_seq_one_letter_code
_entity_poly.pdbx_strand_id
1 'polypeptide(L)'
;MKSKNLSNKILRSVQSKGFKYIELPSVIETNHIVQRSGESFRKFIFSFTDQTGNELCLRPDLTIASCLRYLENNLKGKEKIFYSGQAYRKSQNKKDSIIRNQVGFEIIGSKDEKNDDKEIINTSLKSLKNLKYSTGTLTIGNVEIFNLLISKLDIPKRWKLRLTRHFWREDYFSDLLKRLETNSDVDPTIVEVDKRRYLKMLKDDQSSIVAGRTLREILERFDKKIKDPRRASKGLSLIHISEPTRLRS
;
A
#
# COMPACT_ATOMS: atom_id res chain seq x y z
N MET A 1 -10.60 10.16 29.28
CA MET A 1 -12.02 10.61 29.26
C MET A 1 -12.47 11.26 27.96
N LYS A 2 -11.74 12.19 27.33
CA LYS A 2 -12.15 12.88 26.07
C LYS A 2 -12.33 11.92 24.88
N SER A 3 -11.48 10.92 24.70
CA SER A 3 -11.53 9.95 23.59
C SER A 3 -12.80 9.06 23.62
N LYS A 4 -13.19 8.53 24.79
CA LYS A 4 -14.42 7.73 24.93
C LYS A 4 -15.68 8.52 24.58
N ASN A 5 -15.72 9.80 24.96
CA ASN A 5 -16.87 10.67 24.65
C ASN A 5 -16.98 10.97 23.14
N LEU A 6 -15.83 11.09 22.46
CA LEU A 6 -15.77 11.29 21.02
C LEU A 6 -16.28 10.05 20.26
N SER A 7 -15.78 8.88 20.62
CA SER A 7 -16.20 7.60 20.03
C SER A 7 -17.71 7.37 20.20
N ASN A 8 -18.26 7.65 21.38
CA ASN A 8 -19.70 7.50 21.64
C ASN A 8 -20.56 8.44 20.79
N LYS A 9 -20.10 9.68 20.51
CA LYS A 9 -20.82 10.60 19.62
C LYS A 9 -20.84 10.09 18.18
N ILE A 10 -19.73 9.56 17.70
CA ILE A 10 -19.65 8.95 16.35
C ILE A 10 -20.53 7.71 16.31
N LEU A 11 -20.45 6.83 17.31
CA LEU A 11 -21.25 5.60 17.39
C LEU A 11 -22.74 5.89 17.23
N ARG A 12 -23.28 6.84 17.99
CA ARG A 12 -24.71 7.24 17.87
C ARG A 12 -25.06 7.72 16.47
N SER A 13 -24.14 8.41 15.81
CA SER A 13 -24.33 8.91 14.43
C SER A 13 -24.35 7.80 13.39
N VAL A 14 -23.63 6.69 13.60
CA VAL A 14 -23.50 5.60 12.63
C VAL A 14 -24.47 4.44 12.89
N GLN A 15 -24.89 4.23 14.14
CA GLN A 15 -25.87 3.19 14.50
C GLN A 15 -27.19 3.35 13.75
N SER A 16 -27.68 4.60 13.59
CA SER A 16 -28.90 4.88 12.83
C SER A 16 -28.83 4.49 11.36
N LYS A 17 -27.62 4.17 10.85
CA LYS A 17 -27.37 3.71 9.48
C LYS A 17 -27.12 2.20 9.38
N GLY A 18 -27.38 1.46 10.45
CA GLY A 18 -27.23 0.01 10.50
C GLY A 18 -25.80 -0.48 10.77
N PHE A 19 -24.88 0.38 11.19
CA PHE A 19 -23.56 -0.05 11.64
C PHE A 19 -23.63 -0.64 13.05
N LYS A 20 -23.06 -1.83 13.22
CA LYS A 20 -22.97 -2.53 14.52
C LYS A 20 -21.61 -2.28 15.14
N TYR A 21 -21.58 -1.97 16.43
CA TYR A 21 -20.33 -1.89 17.18
C TYR A 21 -19.73 -3.29 17.36
N ILE A 22 -18.42 -3.39 17.13
CA ILE A 22 -17.67 -4.59 17.39
C ILE A 22 -16.41 -4.28 18.20
N GLU A 23 -16.04 -5.22 19.05
CA GLU A 23 -14.74 -5.23 19.70
C GLU A 23 -13.76 -6.05 18.86
N LEU A 24 -12.55 -5.57 18.75
CA LEU A 24 -11.49 -6.19 17.95
C LEU A 24 -10.31 -6.55 18.86
N PRO A 25 -9.64 -7.70 18.63
CA PRO A 25 -8.50 -8.13 19.41
C PRO A 25 -7.34 -7.12 19.28
N SER A 26 -6.64 -6.88 20.39
CA SER A 26 -5.46 -6.01 20.40
C SER A 26 -4.20 -6.72 19.91
N VAL A 27 -4.18 -8.05 19.99
CA VAL A 27 -3.09 -8.93 19.56
C VAL A 27 -3.59 -9.75 18.39
N ILE A 28 -2.82 -9.81 17.32
CA ILE A 28 -3.10 -10.57 16.11
C ILE A 28 -1.81 -11.20 15.58
N GLU A 29 -1.92 -12.17 14.68
CA GLU A 29 -0.76 -12.77 14.04
C GLU A 29 -0.03 -11.75 13.16
N THR A 30 1.30 -11.67 13.33
CA THR A 30 2.15 -10.76 12.55
C THR A 30 2.07 -11.04 11.06
N ASN A 31 1.91 -12.31 10.68
CA ASN A 31 1.86 -12.73 9.29
C ASN A 31 0.74 -12.05 8.49
N HIS A 32 -0.45 -11.86 9.08
CA HIS A 32 -1.55 -11.17 8.42
C HIS A 32 -1.22 -9.72 8.05
N ILE A 33 -0.46 -9.04 8.93
CA ILE A 33 -0.01 -7.67 8.67
C ILE A 33 1.05 -7.64 7.58
N VAL A 34 2.04 -8.54 7.66
CA VAL A 34 3.17 -8.57 6.72
C VAL A 34 2.73 -8.97 5.32
N GLN A 35 1.85 -9.95 5.18
CA GLN A 35 1.29 -10.35 3.89
C GLN A 35 0.56 -9.19 3.19
N ARG A 36 -0.16 -8.36 3.93
CA ARG A 36 -0.92 -7.23 3.37
C ARG A 36 -0.06 -6.00 3.13
N SER A 37 0.82 -5.65 4.08
CA SER A 37 1.58 -4.40 4.08
C SER A 37 3.03 -4.55 3.57
N GLY A 38 3.48 -5.79 3.36
CA GLY A 38 4.84 -6.13 2.94
C GLY A 38 5.84 -6.18 4.10
N GLU A 39 6.95 -6.90 3.90
CA GLU A 39 8.02 -7.09 4.90
C GLU A 39 8.60 -5.76 5.42
N SER A 40 8.68 -4.74 4.57
CA SER A 40 9.16 -3.42 4.98
C SER A 40 8.34 -2.76 6.09
N PHE A 41 7.11 -3.20 6.30
CA PHE A 41 6.23 -2.70 7.35
C PHE A 41 6.56 -3.28 8.73
N ARG A 42 7.28 -4.40 8.80
CA ARG A 42 7.69 -5.08 10.05
C ARG A 42 8.42 -4.14 11.02
N LYS A 43 9.21 -3.20 10.52
CA LYS A 43 9.90 -2.19 11.35
C LYS A 43 8.98 -1.29 12.17
N PHE A 44 7.70 -1.20 11.81
CA PHE A 44 6.69 -0.39 12.51
C PHE A 44 5.82 -1.21 13.47
N ILE A 45 5.98 -2.53 13.52
CA ILE A 45 5.15 -3.44 14.32
C ILE A 45 5.83 -3.75 15.65
N PHE A 46 5.05 -3.82 16.72
CA PHE A 46 5.47 -4.39 18.00
C PHE A 46 5.16 -5.89 17.97
N SER A 47 6.12 -6.71 17.55
CA SER A 47 5.96 -8.17 17.52
C SER A 47 6.64 -8.85 18.70
N PHE A 48 6.13 -10.02 19.05
CA PHE A 48 6.62 -10.92 20.10
C PHE A 48 6.21 -12.35 19.76
N THR A 49 6.84 -13.33 20.41
CA THR A 49 6.54 -14.74 20.21
C THR A 49 5.73 -15.25 21.39
N ASP A 50 4.67 -16.01 21.14
CA ASP A 50 3.89 -16.67 22.18
C ASP A 50 4.57 -17.97 22.67
N GLN A 51 3.94 -18.66 23.64
CA GLN A 51 4.46 -19.90 24.21
C GLN A 51 4.50 -21.06 23.20
N THR A 52 3.76 -20.99 22.12
CA THR A 52 3.69 -22.02 21.06
C THR A 52 4.62 -21.74 19.89
N GLY A 53 5.37 -20.62 19.92
CA GLY A 53 6.31 -20.23 18.88
C GLY A 53 5.68 -19.37 17.76
N ASN A 54 4.40 -18.98 17.86
CA ASN A 54 3.75 -18.12 16.89
C ASN A 54 4.20 -16.66 17.05
N GLU A 55 4.49 -16.00 15.93
CA GLU A 55 4.80 -14.57 15.95
C GLU A 55 3.51 -13.74 15.97
N LEU A 56 3.26 -13.09 17.08
CA LEU A 56 2.14 -12.21 17.33
C LEU A 56 2.59 -10.74 17.31
N CYS A 57 1.65 -9.81 17.14
CA CYS A 57 1.93 -8.39 17.26
C CYS A 57 0.76 -7.63 17.89
N LEU A 58 1.09 -6.48 18.48
CA LEU A 58 0.08 -5.48 18.78
C LEU A 58 -0.44 -4.92 17.46
N ARG A 59 -1.76 -4.92 17.26
CA ARG A 59 -2.39 -4.45 16.00
C ARG A 59 -1.94 -3.06 15.62
N PRO A 60 -1.36 -2.87 14.42
CA PRO A 60 -0.93 -1.54 13.95
C PRO A 60 -2.08 -0.70 13.37
N ASP A 61 -3.21 -1.30 13.09
CA ASP A 61 -4.49 -0.69 12.71
C ASP A 61 -5.65 -1.62 13.08
N LEU A 62 -6.88 -1.12 12.93
CA LEU A 62 -8.08 -1.87 13.25
C LEU A 62 -8.77 -2.45 12.01
N THR A 63 -8.47 -1.97 10.82
CA THR A 63 -9.10 -2.43 9.57
C THR A 63 -8.75 -3.89 9.29
N ILE A 64 -7.46 -4.27 9.40
CA ILE A 64 -7.06 -5.67 9.18
C ILE A 64 -7.73 -6.59 10.20
N ALA A 65 -7.74 -6.19 11.48
CA ALA A 65 -8.42 -6.97 12.53
C ALA A 65 -9.93 -7.14 12.26
N SER A 66 -10.59 -6.15 11.69
CA SER A 66 -12.01 -6.24 11.32
C SER A 66 -12.26 -7.20 10.15
N CYS A 67 -11.36 -7.18 9.15
CA CYS A 67 -11.42 -8.12 8.04
C CYS A 67 -11.17 -9.57 8.48
N LEU A 68 -10.17 -9.79 9.36
CA LEU A 68 -9.91 -11.12 9.93
C LEU A 68 -11.12 -11.66 10.67
N ARG A 69 -11.74 -10.87 11.55
CA ARG A 69 -12.97 -11.25 12.23
C ARG A 69 -14.07 -11.69 11.25
N TYR A 70 -14.26 -10.96 10.14
CA TYR A 70 -15.25 -11.32 9.13
C TYR A 70 -14.95 -12.69 8.50
N LEU A 71 -13.69 -12.96 8.19
CA LEU A 71 -13.25 -14.22 7.58
C LEU A 71 -13.31 -15.39 8.57
N GLU A 72 -12.80 -15.22 9.78
CA GLU A 72 -12.75 -16.26 10.83
C GLU A 72 -14.13 -16.72 11.27
N ASN A 73 -15.09 -15.81 11.34
CA ASN A 73 -16.48 -16.14 11.66
C ASN A 73 -17.26 -16.67 10.46
N ASN A 74 -16.62 -16.90 9.30
CA ASN A 74 -17.28 -17.36 8.07
C ASN A 74 -18.52 -16.53 7.70
N LEU A 75 -18.48 -15.22 7.97
CA LEU A 75 -19.61 -14.33 7.68
C LEU A 75 -19.81 -14.23 6.17
N LYS A 76 -21.06 -14.29 5.75
CA LYS A 76 -21.44 -14.20 4.34
C LYS A 76 -22.37 -13.00 4.14
N GLY A 77 -22.15 -12.29 3.02
CA GLY A 77 -22.94 -11.13 2.67
C GLY A 77 -22.48 -9.83 3.32
N LYS A 78 -23.27 -8.78 3.15
CA LYS A 78 -22.93 -7.43 3.56
C LYS A 78 -23.01 -7.25 5.07
N GLU A 79 -21.93 -6.84 5.68
CA GLU A 79 -21.87 -6.43 7.09
C GLU A 79 -21.41 -4.97 7.18
N LYS A 80 -22.09 -4.18 8.01
CA LYS A 80 -21.71 -2.81 8.37
C LYS A 80 -21.27 -2.78 9.81
N ILE A 81 -20.01 -2.46 10.04
CA ILE A 81 -19.39 -2.48 11.37
C ILE A 81 -18.78 -1.14 11.74
N PHE A 82 -18.78 -0.87 13.02
CA PHE A 82 -18.11 0.26 13.63
C PHE A 82 -17.22 -0.24 14.77
N TYR A 83 -16.06 0.35 14.90
CA TYR A 83 -15.14 0.03 15.97
C TYR A 83 -14.42 1.28 16.50
N SER A 84 -13.92 1.19 17.71
CA SER A 84 -13.07 2.19 18.35
C SER A 84 -12.04 1.48 19.22
N GLY A 85 -10.77 1.86 19.09
CA GLY A 85 -9.71 1.22 19.85
C GLY A 85 -8.36 1.88 19.63
N GLN A 86 -7.35 1.27 20.21
CA GLN A 86 -5.97 1.72 20.09
C GLN A 86 -5.25 0.92 19.00
N ALA A 87 -4.52 1.61 18.15
CA ALA A 87 -3.54 1.07 17.22
C ALA A 87 -2.14 1.38 17.74
N TYR A 88 -1.19 0.48 17.50
CA TYR A 88 0.16 0.52 18.06
C TYR A 88 1.18 0.49 16.94
N ARG A 89 1.95 1.58 16.76
CA ARG A 89 3.00 1.66 15.73
C ARG A 89 4.28 2.21 16.30
N LYS A 90 5.39 1.56 16.00
CA LYS A 90 6.71 2.16 16.20
C LYS A 90 6.84 3.37 15.30
N SER A 91 7.31 4.51 15.84
CA SER A 91 7.64 5.68 15.04
C SER A 91 9.15 5.87 14.98
N GLN A 92 9.63 6.35 13.85
CA GLN A 92 11.03 6.80 13.71
C GLN A 92 11.25 8.18 14.34
N ASN A 93 10.17 8.95 14.49
CA ASN A 93 10.22 10.24 15.15
C ASN A 93 9.86 10.07 16.63
N LYS A 94 10.78 10.45 17.53
CA LYS A 94 10.58 10.35 18.99
C LYS A 94 9.40 11.19 19.51
N LYS A 95 8.93 12.18 18.74
CA LYS A 95 7.79 13.03 19.11
C LYS A 95 6.43 12.39 18.81
N ASP A 96 6.39 11.35 17.98
CA ASP A 96 5.13 10.71 17.62
C ASP A 96 4.68 9.73 18.71
N SER A 97 3.38 9.75 18.99
CA SER A 97 2.81 8.76 19.88
C SER A 97 2.83 7.36 19.25
N ILE A 98 3.32 6.38 19.99
CA ILE A 98 3.26 4.96 19.61
C ILE A 98 1.84 4.39 19.72
N ILE A 99 0.97 5.04 20.47
CA ILE A 99 -0.43 4.67 20.67
C ILE A 99 -1.30 5.70 19.96
N ARG A 100 -2.14 5.23 19.03
CA ARG A 100 -3.08 6.06 18.28
C ARG A 100 -4.49 5.60 18.56
N ASN A 101 -5.36 6.49 19.04
CA ASN A 101 -6.78 6.20 19.15
C ASN A 101 -7.40 6.25 17.75
N GLN A 102 -7.96 5.15 17.30
CA GLN A 102 -8.57 5.00 16.00
C GLN A 102 -10.06 4.69 16.15
N VAL A 103 -10.86 5.34 15.34
CA VAL A 103 -12.27 5.05 15.14
C VAL A 103 -12.44 4.75 13.67
N GLY A 104 -13.18 3.71 13.34
CA GLY A 104 -13.46 3.35 11.97
C GLY A 104 -14.81 2.70 11.81
N PHE A 105 -15.25 2.66 10.58
CA PHE A 105 -16.41 1.90 10.16
C PHE A 105 -16.17 1.35 8.77
N GLU A 106 -16.62 0.11 8.55
CA GLU A 106 -16.35 -0.66 7.35
C GLU A 106 -17.67 -1.24 6.82
N ILE A 107 -17.72 -1.41 5.51
CA ILE A 107 -18.73 -2.22 4.84
C ILE A 107 -18.00 -3.37 4.17
N ILE A 108 -18.25 -4.59 4.63
CA ILE A 108 -17.54 -5.80 4.18
C ILE A 108 -18.53 -6.74 3.52
N GLY A 109 -18.11 -7.48 2.49
CA GLY A 109 -18.90 -8.51 1.83
C GLY A 109 -20.04 -8.00 0.94
N SER A 110 -20.02 -6.73 0.58
CA SER A 110 -20.99 -6.15 -0.36
C SER A 110 -20.59 -6.39 -1.82
N LYS A 111 -21.59 -6.32 -2.70
CA LYS A 111 -21.42 -6.35 -4.16
C LYS A 111 -21.71 -4.99 -4.82
N ASP A 112 -22.13 -4.00 -4.07
CA ASP A 112 -22.51 -2.67 -4.55
C ASP A 112 -21.51 -1.60 -4.10
N GLU A 113 -20.28 -1.72 -4.61
CA GLU A 113 -19.15 -0.86 -4.22
C GLU A 113 -19.47 0.63 -4.36
N LYS A 114 -20.11 1.04 -5.46
CA LYS A 114 -20.41 2.47 -5.72
C LYS A 114 -21.31 3.11 -4.69
N ASN A 115 -22.36 2.41 -4.25
CA ASN A 115 -23.27 2.93 -3.23
C ASN A 115 -22.64 2.84 -1.85
N ASP A 116 -21.82 1.82 -1.59
CA ASP A 116 -21.12 1.66 -0.33
C ASP A 116 -20.03 2.73 -0.15
N ASP A 117 -19.27 3.05 -1.19
CA ASP A 117 -18.30 4.16 -1.17
C ASP A 117 -18.99 5.50 -0.86
N LYS A 118 -20.13 5.78 -1.52
CA LYS A 118 -20.94 6.96 -1.22
C LYS A 118 -21.44 6.96 0.22
N GLU A 119 -21.87 5.81 0.73
CA GLU A 119 -22.34 5.67 2.10
C GLU A 119 -21.22 5.92 3.11
N ILE A 120 -20.04 5.36 2.89
CA ILE A 120 -18.85 5.56 3.74
C ILE A 120 -18.43 7.03 3.73
N ILE A 121 -18.31 7.66 2.57
CA ILE A 121 -17.95 9.08 2.45
C ILE A 121 -18.96 9.96 3.18
N ASN A 122 -20.26 9.78 2.92
CA ASN A 122 -21.31 10.55 3.55
C ASN A 122 -21.37 10.33 5.07
N THR A 123 -21.09 9.11 5.53
CA THR A 123 -21.06 8.78 6.95
C THR A 123 -19.87 9.44 7.64
N SER A 124 -18.69 9.44 6.97
CA SER A 124 -17.50 10.13 7.44
C SER A 124 -17.72 11.63 7.60
N LEU A 125 -18.23 12.28 6.55
CA LEU A 125 -18.49 13.71 6.55
C LEU A 125 -19.52 14.13 7.60
N LYS A 126 -20.62 13.37 7.74
CA LYS A 126 -21.64 13.62 8.77
C LYS A 126 -21.07 13.43 10.19
N SER A 127 -20.22 12.41 10.38
CA SER A 127 -19.58 12.17 11.67
C SER A 127 -18.66 13.33 12.06
N LEU A 128 -17.85 13.84 11.13
CA LEU A 128 -16.99 15.01 11.35
C LEU A 128 -17.81 16.27 11.67
N LYS A 129 -18.89 16.51 10.93
CA LYS A 129 -19.79 17.63 11.19
C LYS A 129 -20.43 17.56 12.58
N ASN A 130 -20.85 16.38 13.02
CA ASN A 130 -21.40 16.15 14.37
C ASN A 130 -20.36 16.40 15.48
N LEU A 131 -19.09 16.29 15.17
CA LEU A 131 -17.98 16.63 16.05
C LEU A 131 -17.58 18.11 15.99
N LYS A 132 -18.34 18.94 15.25
CA LYS A 132 -18.07 20.36 15.00
C LYS A 132 -16.82 20.64 14.15
N TYR A 133 -16.30 19.64 13.43
CA TYR A 133 -15.32 19.86 12.37
C TYR A 133 -16.07 20.25 11.09
N SER A 134 -16.16 21.56 10.82
CA SER A 134 -16.93 22.10 9.71
C SER A 134 -16.09 22.48 8.49
N THR A 135 -14.77 22.55 8.65
CA THR A 135 -13.84 22.91 7.59
C THR A 135 -12.87 21.78 7.34
N GLY A 136 -12.67 21.46 6.08
CA GLY A 136 -11.73 20.41 5.66
C GLY A 136 -11.82 20.17 4.16
N THR A 137 -10.76 19.62 3.59
CA THR A 137 -10.70 19.20 2.19
C THR A 137 -10.90 17.70 2.09
N LEU A 138 -11.85 17.26 1.29
CA LEU A 138 -12.01 15.85 0.92
C LEU A 138 -11.17 15.56 -0.32
N THR A 139 -10.15 14.72 -0.17
CA THR A 139 -9.34 14.24 -1.30
C THR A 139 -9.76 12.82 -1.64
N ILE A 140 -10.15 12.59 -2.89
CA ILE A 140 -10.53 11.27 -3.41
C ILE A 140 -9.49 10.87 -4.45
N GLY A 141 -8.89 9.69 -4.29
CA GLY A 141 -7.96 9.09 -5.23
C GLY A 141 -8.52 7.80 -5.83
N ASN A 142 -8.19 7.54 -7.08
CA ASN A 142 -8.52 6.28 -7.74
C ASN A 142 -7.28 5.74 -8.48
N VAL A 143 -6.81 4.58 -8.06
CA VAL A 143 -5.63 3.91 -8.66
C VAL A 143 -5.87 3.53 -10.13
N GLU A 144 -7.11 3.32 -10.53
CA GLU A 144 -7.44 3.01 -11.94
C GLU A 144 -7.11 4.16 -12.88
N ILE A 145 -7.24 5.42 -12.44
CA ILE A 145 -6.83 6.60 -13.22
C ILE A 145 -5.34 6.50 -13.52
N PHE A 146 -4.53 6.19 -12.50
CA PHE A 146 -3.09 5.99 -12.68
C PHE A 146 -2.78 4.82 -13.63
N ASN A 147 -3.43 3.67 -13.45
CA ASN A 147 -3.25 2.50 -14.31
C ASN A 147 -3.63 2.82 -15.77
N LEU A 148 -4.72 3.55 -15.98
CA LEU A 148 -5.15 3.98 -17.31
C LEU A 148 -4.11 4.90 -17.94
N LEU A 149 -3.60 5.89 -17.23
CA LEU A 149 -2.54 6.78 -17.71
C LEU A 149 -1.29 5.99 -18.11
N ILE A 150 -0.79 5.12 -17.22
CA ILE A 150 0.37 4.27 -17.51
C ILE A 150 0.13 3.38 -18.74
N SER A 151 -1.07 2.84 -18.90
CA SER A 151 -1.39 1.98 -20.05
C SER A 151 -1.29 2.72 -21.39
N LYS A 152 -1.65 4.02 -21.40
CA LYS A 152 -1.65 4.88 -22.60
C LYS A 152 -0.29 5.47 -22.93
N LEU A 153 0.68 5.45 -22.00
CA LEU A 153 2.02 5.95 -22.29
C LEU A 153 2.73 5.09 -23.33
N ASP A 154 3.40 5.75 -24.29
CA ASP A 154 4.30 5.08 -25.25
C ASP A 154 5.67 4.85 -24.62
N ILE A 155 5.71 3.93 -23.65
CA ILE A 155 6.93 3.51 -22.97
C ILE A 155 7.00 1.98 -22.92
N PRO A 156 8.20 1.39 -22.81
CA PRO A 156 8.38 -0.05 -22.76
C PRO A 156 7.57 -0.73 -21.63
N LYS A 157 7.03 -1.91 -21.90
CA LYS A 157 6.20 -2.69 -20.93
C LYS A 157 6.88 -2.84 -19.58
N ARG A 158 8.20 -3.07 -19.54
CA ARG A 158 8.95 -3.20 -18.28
C ARG A 158 8.89 -1.92 -17.42
N TRP A 159 8.87 -0.73 -18.07
CA TRP A 159 8.72 0.53 -17.38
C TRP A 159 7.32 0.71 -16.84
N LYS A 160 6.28 0.36 -17.60
CA LYS A 160 4.89 0.37 -17.11
C LYS A 160 4.76 -0.47 -15.84
N LEU A 161 5.26 -1.70 -15.87
CA LEU A 161 5.24 -2.61 -14.69
C LEU A 161 6.05 -2.05 -13.51
N ARG A 162 7.19 -1.42 -13.77
CA ARG A 162 8.04 -0.83 -12.73
C ARG A 162 7.38 0.37 -12.08
N LEU A 163 6.79 1.28 -12.86
CA LEU A 163 6.05 2.43 -12.36
C LEU A 163 4.83 1.98 -11.54
N THR A 164 4.02 1.05 -12.05
CA THR A 164 2.85 0.51 -11.34
C THR A 164 3.25 -0.15 -10.00
N ARG A 165 4.35 -0.91 -9.98
CA ARG A 165 4.82 -1.56 -8.75
C ARG A 165 5.28 -0.58 -7.68
N HIS A 166 5.84 0.57 -8.07
CA HIS A 166 6.48 1.50 -7.16
C HIS A 166 5.73 2.83 -6.98
N PHE A 167 4.55 2.95 -7.54
CA PHE A 167 3.69 4.12 -7.45
C PHE A 167 3.49 4.66 -6.01
N TRP A 168 3.39 3.78 -5.05
CA TRP A 168 3.17 4.12 -3.65
C TRP A 168 4.44 4.60 -2.90
N ARG A 169 5.63 4.54 -3.54
CA ARG A 169 6.93 4.96 -2.99
C ARG A 169 7.32 6.28 -3.60
N GLU A 170 6.82 7.37 -3.04
CA GLU A 170 6.91 8.73 -3.60
C GLU A 170 8.31 9.10 -4.10
N ASP A 171 9.33 9.05 -3.20
CA ASP A 171 10.71 9.40 -3.57
C ASP A 171 11.26 8.52 -4.71
N TYR A 172 11.08 7.20 -4.57
CA TYR A 172 11.57 6.26 -5.57
C TYR A 172 10.82 6.36 -6.90
N PHE A 173 9.51 6.64 -6.85
CA PHE A 173 8.69 6.85 -8.02
C PHE A 173 9.11 8.12 -8.78
N SER A 174 9.34 9.21 -8.07
CA SER A 174 9.89 10.45 -8.64
C SER A 174 11.23 10.22 -9.31
N ASP A 175 12.15 9.47 -8.67
CA ASP A 175 13.42 9.08 -9.28
C ASP A 175 13.25 8.21 -10.54
N LEU A 176 12.27 7.30 -10.56
CA LEU A 176 11.98 6.51 -11.75
C LEU A 176 11.50 7.37 -12.92
N LEU A 177 10.67 8.38 -12.64
CA LEU A 177 10.20 9.32 -13.66
C LEU A 177 11.36 10.14 -14.22
N LYS A 178 12.23 10.68 -13.38
CA LYS A 178 13.43 11.40 -13.79
C LYS A 178 14.35 10.53 -14.67
N ARG A 179 14.58 9.28 -14.28
CA ARG A 179 15.38 8.33 -15.06
C ARG A 179 14.74 8.01 -16.42
N LEU A 180 13.43 7.93 -16.48
CA LEU A 180 12.69 7.70 -17.72
C LEU A 180 12.78 8.92 -18.64
N GLU A 181 12.67 10.12 -18.09
CA GLU A 181 12.77 11.40 -18.81
C GLU A 181 14.17 11.62 -19.37
N THR A 182 15.19 11.43 -18.56
CA THR A 182 16.60 11.71 -18.92
C THR A 182 17.28 10.55 -19.66
N ASN A 183 16.59 9.42 -19.85
CA ASN A 183 17.18 8.17 -20.38
C ASN A 183 18.46 7.72 -19.65
N SER A 184 18.67 8.13 -18.40
CA SER A 184 19.91 7.96 -17.65
C SER A 184 20.05 6.60 -16.96
N ASP A 185 19.09 5.71 -17.09
CA ASP A 185 19.00 4.50 -16.26
C ASP A 185 20.03 3.41 -16.62
N VAL A 186 20.49 3.35 -17.87
CA VAL A 186 21.53 2.40 -18.31
C VAL A 186 22.33 2.99 -19.46
N ASP A 187 23.60 3.09 -19.26
CA ASP A 187 24.55 3.25 -20.37
C ASP A 187 24.63 1.91 -21.13
N PRO A 188 24.32 1.87 -22.43
CA PRO A 188 24.41 0.65 -23.22
C PRO A 188 25.81 0.02 -23.18
N THR A 189 26.86 0.83 -23.10
CA THR A 189 28.26 0.38 -23.02
C THR A 189 28.51 -0.42 -21.75
N ILE A 190 28.01 0.05 -20.61
CA ILE A 190 28.12 -0.66 -19.31
C ILE A 190 27.36 -1.99 -19.37
N VAL A 191 26.16 -1.99 -19.94
CA VAL A 191 25.36 -3.22 -20.09
C VAL A 191 26.06 -4.25 -20.95
N GLU A 192 26.71 -3.84 -22.03
CA GLU A 192 27.47 -4.74 -22.91
C GLU A 192 28.73 -5.31 -22.24
N VAL A 193 29.42 -4.52 -21.43
CA VAL A 193 30.57 -4.99 -20.63
C VAL A 193 30.13 -6.04 -19.62
N ASP A 194 29.07 -5.74 -18.86
CA ASP A 194 28.50 -6.69 -17.89
C ASP A 194 28.02 -7.97 -18.58
N LYS A 195 27.33 -7.84 -19.72
CA LYS A 195 26.86 -9.00 -20.50
C LYS A 195 28.01 -9.89 -20.91
N ARG A 196 29.11 -9.33 -21.43
CA ARG A 196 30.34 -10.10 -21.81
C ARG A 196 30.94 -10.86 -20.63
N ARG A 197 30.97 -10.24 -19.44
CA ARG A 197 31.40 -10.87 -18.21
C ARG A 197 30.57 -12.10 -17.86
N TYR A 198 29.24 -11.97 -17.87
CA TYR A 198 28.33 -13.09 -17.55
C TYR A 198 28.34 -14.17 -18.66
N LEU A 199 28.55 -13.81 -19.92
CA LEU A 199 28.71 -14.78 -21.01
C LEU A 199 29.97 -15.62 -20.81
N LYS A 200 31.05 -15.02 -20.33
CA LYS A 200 32.31 -15.75 -20.00
C LYS A 200 32.04 -16.72 -18.84
N MET A 201 31.42 -16.27 -17.76
CA MET A 201 31.05 -17.13 -16.61
C MET A 201 30.17 -18.31 -17.04
N LEU A 202 29.21 -18.10 -17.94
CA LEU A 202 28.35 -19.17 -18.44
C LEU A 202 29.10 -20.24 -19.24
N LYS A 203 30.19 -19.87 -19.92
CA LYS A 203 31.08 -20.83 -20.63
C LYS A 203 31.89 -21.68 -19.66
N ASP A 204 32.31 -21.06 -18.54
CA ASP A 204 33.15 -21.71 -17.53
C ASP A 204 32.31 -22.62 -16.59
N ASP A 205 31.10 -22.20 -16.23
CA ASP A 205 30.18 -22.95 -15.35
C ASP A 205 28.71 -22.60 -15.63
N GLN A 206 27.97 -23.55 -16.25
CA GLN A 206 26.56 -23.39 -16.57
C GLN A 206 25.63 -23.47 -15.36
N SER A 207 26.11 -24.01 -14.25
CA SER A 207 25.30 -24.26 -13.04
C SER A 207 25.38 -23.11 -12.03
N SER A 208 26.24 -22.14 -12.23
CA SER A 208 26.43 -21.00 -11.32
C SER A 208 25.15 -20.20 -11.09
N ILE A 209 24.84 -19.99 -9.82
CA ILE A 209 23.75 -19.11 -9.38
C ILE A 209 24.34 -17.83 -8.78
N VAL A 210 23.96 -16.68 -9.32
CA VAL A 210 24.38 -15.36 -8.85
C VAL A 210 23.18 -14.62 -8.27
N ALA A 211 23.23 -14.30 -6.99
CA ALA A 211 22.15 -13.62 -6.27
C ALA A 211 20.78 -14.29 -6.48
N GLY A 212 20.73 -15.63 -6.38
CA GLY A 212 19.50 -16.42 -6.51
C GLY A 212 18.97 -16.55 -7.94
N ARG A 213 19.80 -16.28 -8.97
CA ARG A 213 19.41 -16.37 -10.39
C ARG A 213 20.45 -17.15 -11.18
N THR A 214 19.98 -17.90 -12.17
CA THR A 214 20.85 -18.56 -13.14
C THR A 214 21.52 -17.51 -14.05
N LEU A 215 22.69 -17.84 -14.56
CA LEU A 215 23.42 -16.95 -15.51
C LEU A 215 22.58 -16.70 -16.78
N ARG A 216 21.78 -17.68 -17.21
CA ARG A 216 20.88 -17.54 -18.36
C ARG A 216 19.80 -16.49 -18.11
N GLU A 217 19.14 -16.50 -16.95
CA GLU A 217 18.15 -15.47 -16.56
C GLU A 217 18.78 -14.07 -16.49
N ILE A 218 20.01 -13.98 -16.03
CA ILE A 218 20.75 -12.71 -15.99
C ILE A 218 21.01 -12.19 -17.41
N LEU A 219 21.48 -13.05 -18.31
CA LEU A 219 21.75 -12.69 -19.71
C LEU A 219 20.47 -12.27 -20.46
N GLU A 220 19.37 -13.00 -20.30
CA GLU A 220 18.07 -12.60 -20.88
C GLU A 220 17.62 -11.20 -20.41
N ARG A 221 17.94 -10.85 -19.17
CA ARG A 221 17.64 -9.50 -18.65
C ARG A 221 18.50 -8.42 -19.29
N PHE A 222 19.78 -8.70 -19.55
CA PHE A 222 20.63 -7.79 -20.30
C PHE A 222 20.14 -7.60 -21.73
N ASP A 223 19.76 -8.68 -22.43
CA ASP A 223 19.20 -8.60 -23.76
C ASP A 223 17.91 -7.79 -23.83
N LYS A 224 17.01 -7.99 -22.85
CA LYS A 224 15.79 -7.16 -22.73
C LYS A 224 16.10 -5.69 -22.49
N LYS A 225 17.16 -5.37 -21.71
CA LYS A 225 17.57 -4.00 -21.47
C LYS A 225 18.14 -3.33 -22.72
N ILE A 226 18.93 -4.04 -23.51
CA ILE A 226 19.56 -3.53 -24.73
C ILE A 226 18.53 -3.33 -25.85
N LYS A 227 17.61 -4.29 -26.01
CA LYS A 227 16.61 -4.29 -27.08
C LYS A 227 15.42 -3.38 -26.85
N ASP A 228 15.29 -2.84 -25.65
CA ASP A 228 14.13 -2.05 -25.24
C ASP A 228 14.51 -0.56 -25.22
N PRO A 229 14.38 0.13 -26.36
CA PRO A 229 14.73 1.54 -26.45
C PRO A 229 13.89 2.35 -25.49
N ARG A 230 14.55 3.19 -24.71
CA ARG A 230 13.88 4.12 -23.81
C ARG A 230 13.45 5.31 -24.61
N ARG A 231 12.19 5.60 -24.58
CA ARG A 231 11.66 6.83 -25.13
C ARG A 231 10.97 7.59 -24.01
N ALA A 232 11.46 8.78 -23.72
CA ALA A 232 10.72 9.72 -22.92
C ALA A 232 9.46 10.08 -23.71
N SER A 233 8.28 9.77 -23.18
CA SER A 233 7.05 10.13 -23.83
C SER A 233 6.63 11.55 -23.38
N LYS A 234 6.05 12.32 -24.29
CA LYS A 234 5.45 13.62 -23.96
C LYS A 234 4.34 13.51 -22.89
N GLY A 235 3.85 12.28 -22.64
CA GLY A 235 2.84 12.00 -21.62
C GLY A 235 3.35 11.94 -20.19
N LEU A 236 4.67 11.98 -19.94
CA LEU A 236 5.22 11.92 -18.57
C LEU A 236 4.74 13.10 -17.72
N SER A 237 4.53 14.28 -18.29
CA SER A 237 3.97 15.43 -17.58
C SER A 237 2.59 15.15 -16.98
N LEU A 238 1.79 14.28 -17.59
CA LEU A 238 0.47 13.88 -17.09
C LEU A 238 0.56 13.03 -15.82
N ILE A 239 1.65 12.28 -15.64
CA ILE A 239 1.86 11.47 -14.43
C ILE A 239 2.11 12.39 -13.23
N HIS A 240 2.85 13.47 -13.40
CA HIS A 240 3.07 14.47 -12.35
C HIS A 240 1.78 15.18 -11.91
N ILE A 241 0.84 15.38 -12.84
CA ILE A 241 -0.47 15.97 -12.52
C ILE A 241 -1.35 14.99 -11.73
N SER A 242 -1.20 13.68 -11.96
CA SER A 242 -2.00 12.64 -11.31
C SER A 242 -1.39 12.13 -9.99
N GLU A 243 -0.19 12.58 -9.61
CA GLU A 243 0.36 12.29 -8.29
C GLU A 243 -0.61 12.81 -7.22
N PRO A 244 -1.13 11.94 -6.35
CA PRO A 244 -1.94 12.42 -5.24
C PRO A 244 -1.04 13.30 -4.38
N THR A 245 -1.34 14.58 -4.33
CA THR A 245 -0.75 15.51 -3.36
C THR A 245 -1.09 14.96 -1.97
N ARG A 246 -0.24 14.11 -1.44
CA ARG A 246 -0.33 13.71 -0.04
C ARG A 246 -0.01 14.95 0.76
N LEU A 247 -1.04 15.52 1.37
CA LEU A 247 -0.89 16.54 2.38
C LEU A 247 0.15 16.04 3.38
N ARG A 248 1.28 16.73 3.44
CA ARG A 248 2.26 16.57 4.51
C ARG A 248 1.56 16.94 5.82
N SER A 249 1.23 15.94 6.60
CA SER A 249 0.82 16.12 8.00
C SER A 249 2.04 16.04 8.89
#